data_835dbdfdaafd931bf747c013e83e72f9
#
_entry.id   835dbdfdaafd931bf747c013e83e72f9
#
_cell.length_a   1.000
_cell.length_b   1.000
_cell.length_c   1.000
_cell.angle_alpha   90.00
_cell.angle_beta   90.00
_cell.angle_gamma   90.00
#
_symmetry.space_group_name_H-M   'P 1'
#
loop_
_entity.id
_entity.type
_entity.pdbx_description
1 polymer ?
#
loop_
_entity_poly.entity_id
_entity_poly.type
_entity_poly.pdbx_seq_one_letter_code
_entity_poly.pdbx_strand_id
1 'polypeptide(L)'
;MKTLDLTLRTILLALVLASTATSQAYNIYMNGVYYNIIDGDKLSVTYMSYSTTYYVGNTQYSLYGVDCYNYNNKYKNDVTIPETVTYDGTTYTVTSIENYAFANCYTLTDVSIPNTVTSIGNYAFYRCSGLNSIIIPNSVVDIGDYAFKYCSGISYVTIPDFVINIGNSAFENCTKLCSVVIGRSVNSIGGAFGSCPLLSITCLATTPPSAGGFPNTSTAKLYVPKESVELYRTTSGWNYFKNVYGFGNDSFSVSDNTAFHGDTIMIPVSMQNESTITAFQTDVYLPEGFELIKVNGEYQVSLSDRKGRDHVIMVNDAPDGALRVLSYSPTLKSFKNNEGELFYITVKVPEGISGTFPIWLRNTILTSIDEEELYAIDALGNLSVTNIIKGDVNNDGIVTVSDVVTAARYILNYNPEPFVFEAADMNGDSKITITDVVKIANLVLDQDYPEPETMRMMAPSMAGDGMSGVAHGKTVIINLDNAMEYTALQMDMTLPEGMTASDFALTDRAADLGLVLKDRGNGKVRVLAYTPNLKTIKGNDGAVLTFNVAGTMGDIMVDRIEMVNLDGKAVRIGDFTIAMGNPTAVNEMNAGKTIVSVNYFNLAGQQMNEPATGVTLVITTYTDGTRTTSKIIK
;
A
#
# COMPACT_ATOMS: atom_id res chain seq x y z
N MET A 1 1.56 -46.08 56.49
CA MET A 1 2.14 -46.37 55.15
C MET A 1 1.19 -46.26 53.93
N LYS A 2 -0.11 -46.01 54.14
CA LYS A 2 -1.07 -45.84 53.01
C LYS A 2 -1.37 -44.38 52.63
N THR A 3 -1.02 -43.43 53.46
CA THR A 3 -1.25 -41.99 53.23
C THR A 3 -0.09 -41.29 52.51
N LEU A 4 1.11 -41.89 52.48
CA LEU A 4 2.26 -41.34 51.77
C LEU A 4 2.23 -41.64 50.25
N ASP A 5 1.51 -42.71 49.87
CA ASP A 5 1.43 -43.16 48.49
C ASP A 5 0.44 -42.27 47.65
N LEU A 6 -0.55 -41.70 48.32
CA LEU A 6 -1.54 -40.83 47.64
C LEU A 6 -0.99 -39.43 47.34
N THR A 7 -0.16 -38.88 48.24
CA THR A 7 0.52 -37.58 48.03
C THR A 7 1.63 -37.69 46.98
N LEU A 8 2.36 -38.81 46.96
CA LEU A 8 3.39 -39.03 45.93
C LEU A 8 2.78 -39.23 44.56
N ARG A 9 1.64 -39.94 44.48
CA ARG A 9 0.89 -40.10 43.20
C ARG A 9 0.26 -38.79 42.73
N THR A 10 -0.21 -37.94 43.63
CA THR A 10 -0.76 -36.61 43.29
C THR A 10 0.34 -35.65 42.81
N ILE A 11 1.52 -35.71 43.44
CA ILE A 11 2.69 -34.93 43.01
C ILE A 11 3.25 -35.46 41.68
N LEU A 12 3.28 -36.80 41.49
CA LEU A 12 3.70 -37.40 40.23
C LEU A 12 2.70 -37.11 39.09
N LEU A 13 1.40 -37.11 39.37
CA LEU A 13 0.35 -36.74 38.40
C LEU A 13 0.38 -35.24 38.07
N ALA A 14 0.67 -34.40 39.08
CA ALA A 14 0.89 -32.95 38.84
C ALA A 14 2.17 -32.68 38.04
N LEU A 15 3.24 -33.47 38.29
CA LEU A 15 4.48 -33.39 37.49
C LEU A 15 4.29 -33.94 36.06
N VAL A 16 3.46 -34.99 35.87
CA VAL A 16 3.13 -35.52 34.54
C VAL A 16 2.18 -34.58 33.81
N LEU A 17 1.23 -33.93 34.50
CA LEU A 17 0.38 -32.90 33.93
C LEU A 17 1.13 -31.59 33.65
N ALA A 18 2.16 -31.26 34.43
CA ALA A 18 3.05 -30.16 34.16
C ALA A 18 4.03 -30.41 32.99
N SER A 19 4.32 -31.71 32.69
CA SER A 19 5.18 -32.08 31.54
C SER A 19 4.45 -32.12 30.21
N THR A 20 3.13 -31.91 30.16
CA THR A 20 2.35 -31.74 28.93
C THR A 20 2.02 -30.27 28.65
N ALA A 21 2.49 -29.32 29.47
CA ALA A 21 2.48 -27.93 29.10
C ALA A 21 3.46 -27.75 27.93
N THR A 22 2.96 -27.61 26.74
CA THR A 22 3.73 -27.08 25.62
C THR A 22 4.34 -25.77 26.09
N SER A 23 5.65 -25.72 26.32
CA SER A 23 6.33 -24.46 26.62
C SER A 23 6.14 -23.58 25.39
N GLN A 24 5.28 -22.56 25.50
CA GLN A 24 5.24 -21.52 24.48
C GLN A 24 6.61 -20.87 24.44
N ALA A 25 7.19 -20.76 23.26
CA ALA A 25 8.49 -20.13 23.09
C ALA A 25 8.40 -18.60 23.01
N TYR A 26 7.25 -18.05 23.31
CA TYR A 26 7.02 -16.61 23.36
C TYR A 26 6.12 -16.25 24.54
N ASN A 27 6.29 -15.02 25.07
CA ASN A 27 5.48 -14.49 26.15
C ASN A 27 4.26 -13.72 25.65
N ILE A 28 4.39 -13.04 24.52
CA ILE A 28 3.39 -12.12 23.97
C ILE A 28 3.20 -12.41 22.46
N TYR A 29 1.94 -12.45 22.01
CA TYR A 29 1.59 -12.40 20.58
C TYR A 29 0.69 -11.20 20.34
N MET A 30 1.12 -10.25 19.49
CA MET A 30 0.37 -9.03 19.19
C MET A 30 0.68 -8.56 17.78
N ASN A 31 -0.35 -8.11 17.07
CA ASN A 31 -0.25 -7.59 15.69
C ASN A 31 0.50 -8.53 14.73
N GLY A 32 0.29 -9.85 14.87
CA GLY A 32 0.93 -10.85 14.02
C GLY A 32 2.38 -11.19 14.40
N VAL A 33 2.97 -10.54 15.40
CA VAL A 33 4.36 -10.75 15.82
C VAL A 33 4.43 -11.42 17.19
N TYR A 34 5.42 -12.30 17.37
CA TYR A 34 5.70 -13.01 18.63
C TYR A 34 6.86 -12.35 19.37
N TYR A 35 6.73 -12.18 20.68
CA TYR A 35 7.72 -11.49 21.50
C TYR A 35 8.05 -12.28 22.76
N ASN A 36 9.31 -12.16 23.21
CA ASN A 36 9.74 -12.58 24.54
C ASN A 36 10.09 -11.38 25.40
N ILE A 37 9.71 -11.42 26.66
CA ILE A 37 10.20 -10.47 27.66
C ILE A 37 11.63 -10.88 28.00
N ILE A 38 12.59 -9.97 27.77
CA ILE A 38 14.03 -10.24 27.99
C ILE A 38 14.44 -9.79 29.40
N ASP A 39 14.14 -8.52 29.73
CA ASP A 39 14.54 -7.87 30.97
C ASP A 39 13.66 -6.65 31.20
N GLY A 40 13.06 -6.55 32.38
CA GLY A 40 12.26 -5.41 32.80
C GLY A 40 11.20 -5.00 31.76
N ASP A 41 11.45 -3.91 31.07
CA ASP A 41 10.58 -3.32 30.03
C ASP A 41 11.04 -3.60 28.59
N LYS A 42 11.89 -4.60 28.38
CA LYS A 42 12.46 -4.94 27.07
C LYS A 42 11.87 -6.21 26.48
N LEU A 43 11.62 -6.16 25.17
CA LEU A 43 11.18 -7.30 24.38
C LEU A 43 12.19 -7.66 23.29
N SER A 44 12.20 -8.94 22.93
CA SER A 44 12.76 -9.43 21.68
C SER A 44 11.66 -9.96 20.77
N VAL A 45 11.82 -9.78 19.45
CA VAL A 45 11.03 -10.50 18.45
C VAL A 45 11.50 -11.94 18.39
N THR A 46 10.57 -12.88 18.46
CA THR A 46 10.87 -14.31 18.48
C THR A 46 9.96 -15.08 17.51
N TYR A 47 9.95 -16.37 17.63
CA TYR A 47 9.16 -17.28 16.78
C TYR A 47 8.23 -18.16 17.63
N MET A 48 7.22 -18.73 16.97
CA MET A 48 6.37 -19.74 17.57
C MET A 48 7.11 -21.09 17.55
N SER A 49 7.58 -21.58 18.68
CA SER A 49 8.15 -22.93 18.77
C SER A 49 7.15 -23.90 19.36
N TYR A 50 7.14 -25.13 18.83
CA TYR A 50 6.58 -26.29 19.51
C TYR A 50 7.75 -27.18 19.94
N SER A 51 7.90 -27.43 21.22
CA SER A 51 8.77 -28.50 21.69
C SER A 51 7.97 -29.79 21.70
N THR A 52 8.20 -30.69 20.77
CA THR A 52 7.69 -32.05 20.84
C THR A 52 8.76 -32.94 21.46
N THR A 53 8.56 -33.35 22.68
CA THR A 53 9.39 -34.37 23.31
C THR A 53 8.82 -35.73 22.99
N TYR A 54 9.59 -36.59 22.35
CA TYR A 54 9.19 -37.98 22.11
C TYR A 54 10.22 -38.95 22.69
N TYR A 55 9.75 -40.14 23.05
CA TYR A 55 10.59 -41.17 23.60
C TYR A 55 10.70 -42.34 22.62
N VAL A 56 11.93 -42.81 22.39
CA VAL A 56 12.18 -44.05 21.65
C VAL A 56 12.86 -44.99 22.65
N GLY A 57 12.09 -45.95 23.19
CA GLY A 57 12.51 -46.76 24.34
C GLY A 57 12.67 -45.89 25.60
N ASN A 58 13.80 -46.01 26.29
CA ASN A 58 14.10 -45.22 27.48
C ASN A 58 14.89 -43.93 27.19
N THR A 59 15.08 -43.56 25.95
CA THR A 59 15.84 -42.37 25.55
C THR A 59 14.90 -41.25 25.12
N GLN A 60 15.01 -40.13 25.81
CA GLN A 60 14.28 -38.92 25.52
C GLN A 60 14.98 -38.17 24.37
N TYR A 61 14.25 -37.89 23.33
CA TYR A 61 14.66 -37.03 22.23
C TYR A 61 13.82 -35.73 22.26
N SER A 62 14.49 -34.62 22.40
CA SER A 62 13.86 -33.30 22.25
C SER A 62 14.15 -32.81 20.83
N LEU A 63 13.16 -32.87 19.97
CA LEU A 63 13.21 -32.12 18.72
C LEU A 63 12.90 -30.66 19.05
N TYR A 64 13.94 -29.87 19.13
CA TYR A 64 13.81 -28.43 18.99
C TYR A 64 13.57 -28.17 17.50
N GLY A 65 12.33 -28.40 17.07
CA GLY A 65 11.95 -28.13 15.71
C GLY A 65 11.58 -26.67 15.60
N VAL A 66 12.43 -25.89 14.97
CA VAL A 66 11.97 -24.73 14.24
C VAL A 66 11.16 -25.31 13.07
N ASP A 67 9.93 -25.74 13.37
CA ASP A 67 9.09 -26.42 12.36
C ASP A 67 8.41 -25.38 11.49
N CYS A 68 9.22 -24.62 10.75
CA CYS A 68 8.76 -23.83 9.61
C CYS A 68 8.37 -24.72 8.42
N TYR A 69 8.64 -26.03 8.49
CA TYR A 69 8.35 -26.97 7.40
C TYR A 69 6.88 -27.39 7.29
N ASN A 70 6.10 -27.31 8.36
CA ASN A 70 4.74 -27.87 8.41
C ASN A 70 3.61 -26.89 8.69
N TYR A 71 3.87 -25.63 8.95
CA TYR A 71 2.82 -24.62 9.13
C TYR A 71 2.93 -23.53 8.10
N ASN A 72 1.95 -23.50 7.21
CA ASN A 72 1.72 -22.45 6.24
C ASN A 72 1.83 -21.06 6.90
N ASN A 73 2.97 -20.41 6.67
CA ASN A 73 3.15 -18.97 6.74
C ASN A 73 3.02 -18.34 8.13
N LYS A 74 4.12 -18.36 8.87
CA LYS A 74 4.20 -17.68 10.16
C LYS A 74 4.20 -16.15 9.99
N TYR A 75 5.08 -15.65 9.15
CA TYR A 75 5.14 -14.25 8.73
C TYR A 75 5.02 -14.19 7.21
N LYS A 76 4.02 -13.49 6.72
CA LYS A 76 3.71 -13.35 5.30
C LYS A 76 3.70 -11.89 4.93
N ASN A 77 4.02 -11.62 3.66
CA ASN A 77 3.99 -10.28 3.11
C ASN A 77 4.86 -9.32 3.95
N ASP A 78 4.35 -8.18 4.29
CA ASP A 78 5.07 -7.14 5.01
C ASP A 78 4.85 -7.28 6.52
N VAL A 79 5.91 -7.13 7.30
CA VAL A 79 5.87 -7.15 8.76
C VAL A 79 6.45 -5.85 9.31
N THR A 80 5.66 -5.14 10.10
CA THR A 80 6.14 -3.98 10.84
C THR A 80 6.39 -4.38 12.30
N ILE A 81 7.63 -4.25 12.74
CA ILE A 81 8.01 -4.40 14.14
C ILE A 81 7.87 -3.03 14.80
N PRO A 82 6.97 -2.83 15.78
CA PRO A 82 6.82 -1.54 16.45
C PRO A 82 7.98 -1.27 17.40
N GLU A 83 8.27 -0.01 17.68
CA GLU A 83 9.25 0.39 18.71
C GLU A 83 8.84 -0.08 20.11
N THR A 84 7.55 -0.05 20.39
CA THR A 84 6.98 -0.41 21.69
C THR A 84 5.73 -1.28 21.56
N VAL A 85 5.49 -2.13 22.55
CA VAL A 85 4.29 -2.97 22.67
C VAL A 85 3.72 -2.79 24.07
N THR A 86 2.42 -2.45 24.17
CA THR A 86 1.73 -2.39 25.47
C THR A 86 0.98 -3.69 25.70
N TYR A 87 1.34 -4.41 26.76
CA TYR A 87 0.73 -5.67 27.15
C TYR A 87 0.46 -5.69 28.65
N ASP A 88 -0.75 -6.04 29.05
CA ASP A 88 -1.22 -6.06 30.45
C ASP A 88 -0.90 -4.76 31.22
N GLY A 89 -1.12 -3.61 30.58
CA GLY A 89 -0.90 -2.27 31.15
C GLY A 89 0.58 -1.85 31.26
N THR A 90 1.52 -2.69 30.83
CA THR A 90 2.96 -2.39 30.80
C THR A 90 3.41 -2.13 29.35
N THR A 91 4.10 -1.01 29.12
CA THR A 91 4.69 -0.69 27.81
C THR A 91 6.13 -1.19 27.79
N TYR A 92 6.42 -2.03 26.81
CA TYR A 92 7.73 -2.65 26.58
C TYR A 92 8.37 -2.09 25.33
N THR A 93 9.70 -1.93 25.33
CA THR A 93 10.49 -1.52 24.16
C THR A 93 11.07 -2.75 23.45
N VAL A 94 10.90 -2.81 22.11
CA VAL A 94 11.48 -3.89 21.30
C VAL A 94 12.94 -3.56 21.00
N THR A 95 13.87 -4.37 21.51
CA THR A 95 15.32 -4.07 21.47
C THR A 95 16.17 -5.09 20.71
N SER A 96 15.62 -6.24 20.33
CA SER A 96 16.36 -7.26 19.58
C SER A 96 15.47 -8.16 18.74
N ILE A 97 16.07 -8.78 17.73
CA ILE A 97 15.50 -9.88 16.94
C ILE A 97 16.27 -11.14 17.34
N GLU A 98 15.58 -12.13 17.89
CA GLU A 98 16.18 -13.36 18.38
C GLU A 98 16.69 -14.28 17.27
N ASN A 99 17.46 -15.29 17.69
CA ASN A 99 17.87 -16.37 16.81
C ASN A 99 16.65 -17.04 16.17
N TYR A 100 16.67 -17.25 14.85
CA TYR A 100 15.63 -17.90 14.07
C TYR A 100 14.27 -17.17 14.02
N ALA A 101 14.15 -15.94 14.49
CA ALA A 101 12.86 -15.23 14.62
C ALA A 101 11.99 -15.28 13.34
N PHE A 102 12.58 -15.07 12.17
CA PHE A 102 11.93 -15.10 10.86
C PHE A 102 12.42 -16.25 9.97
N ALA A 103 13.16 -17.23 10.52
CA ALA A 103 13.75 -18.28 9.70
C ALA A 103 12.70 -19.03 8.86
N ASN A 104 13.03 -19.29 7.56
CA ASN A 104 12.20 -19.95 6.55
C ASN A 104 10.86 -19.25 6.23
N CYS A 105 10.73 -17.95 6.47
CA CYS A 105 9.58 -17.17 6.03
C CYS A 105 9.72 -16.82 4.53
N TYR A 106 9.46 -17.81 3.66
CA TYR A 106 9.70 -17.72 2.22
C TYR A 106 8.83 -16.67 1.51
N THR A 107 7.69 -16.32 2.09
CA THR A 107 6.71 -15.37 1.54
C THR A 107 6.76 -14.01 2.22
N LEU A 108 7.70 -13.81 3.13
CA LEU A 108 7.98 -12.51 3.73
C LEU A 108 8.62 -11.62 2.67
N THR A 109 8.01 -10.49 2.35
CA THR A 109 8.44 -9.59 1.25
C THR A 109 9.16 -8.37 1.76
N ASP A 110 8.77 -7.86 2.94
CA ASP A 110 9.42 -6.72 3.61
C ASP A 110 9.36 -6.86 5.13
N VAL A 111 10.33 -6.26 5.82
CA VAL A 111 10.34 -6.14 7.29
C VAL A 111 10.81 -4.75 7.70
N SER A 112 9.93 -3.99 8.34
CA SER A 112 10.29 -2.74 8.97
C SER A 112 10.84 -3.01 10.37
N ILE A 113 12.11 -2.70 10.60
CA ILE A 113 12.82 -2.87 11.87
C ILE A 113 12.98 -1.50 12.53
N PRO A 114 12.52 -1.29 13.77
CA PRO A 114 12.59 0.02 14.43
C PRO A 114 14.01 0.34 14.93
N ASN A 115 14.29 1.63 15.09
CA ASN A 115 15.58 2.13 15.60
C ASN A 115 15.85 1.82 17.09
N THR A 116 14.97 1.09 17.75
CA THR A 116 15.18 0.55 19.12
C THR A 116 15.91 -0.80 19.11
N VAL A 117 15.96 -1.48 17.95
CA VAL A 117 16.61 -2.79 17.81
C VAL A 117 18.12 -2.62 17.71
N THR A 118 18.86 -3.26 18.60
CA THR A 118 20.32 -3.18 18.72
C THR A 118 21.05 -4.44 18.24
N SER A 119 20.34 -5.56 18.05
CA SER A 119 20.94 -6.80 17.59
C SER A 119 20.01 -7.66 16.74
N ILE A 120 20.59 -8.33 15.75
CA ILE A 120 19.94 -9.32 14.91
C ILE A 120 20.62 -10.67 15.16
N GLY A 121 19.87 -11.66 15.67
CA GLY A 121 20.38 -12.95 16.11
C GLY A 121 20.82 -13.89 14.99
N ASN A 122 21.42 -15.02 15.39
CA ASN A 122 21.85 -16.06 14.44
C ASN A 122 20.64 -16.65 13.70
N TYR A 123 20.77 -16.86 12.38
CA TYR A 123 19.69 -17.40 11.54
C TYR A 123 18.38 -16.60 11.56
N ALA A 124 18.38 -15.35 12.03
CA ALA A 124 17.15 -14.59 12.25
C ALA A 124 16.24 -14.53 11.02
N PHE A 125 16.78 -14.31 9.83
CA PHE A 125 16.09 -14.28 8.54
C PHE A 125 16.56 -15.40 7.59
N TYR A 126 17.04 -16.51 8.13
CA TYR A 126 17.55 -17.64 7.33
C TYR A 126 16.49 -18.13 6.33
N ARG A 127 16.84 -18.19 5.02
CA ARG A 127 15.94 -18.59 3.94
C ARG A 127 14.68 -17.75 3.75
N CYS A 128 14.69 -16.49 4.10
CA CYS A 128 13.62 -15.55 3.70
C CYS A 128 13.79 -15.18 2.21
N SER A 129 13.49 -16.12 1.32
CA SER A 129 13.78 -15.97 -0.12
C SER A 129 12.87 -14.93 -0.81
N GLY A 130 11.72 -14.61 -0.22
CA GLY A 130 10.82 -13.56 -0.69
C GLY A 130 11.24 -12.14 -0.31
N LEU A 131 12.18 -12.00 0.64
CA LEU A 131 12.64 -10.70 1.14
C LEU A 131 13.45 -9.98 0.05
N ASN A 132 12.86 -8.93 -0.52
CA ASN A 132 13.44 -8.20 -1.66
C ASN A 132 14.48 -7.17 -1.24
N SER A 133 14.30 -6.59 -0.06
CA SER A 133 15.21 -5.62 0.55
C SER A 133 15.26 -5.81 2.06
N ILE A 134 16.25 -5.24 2.70
CA ILE A 134 16.33 -5.13 4.16
C ILE A 134 17.01 -3.82 4.53
N ILE A 135 16.35 -3.02 5.35
CA ILE A 135 16.93 -1.83 5.98
C ILE A 135 17.36 -2.24 7.38
N ILE A 136 18.66 -2.26 7.61
CA ILE A 136 19.24 -2.50 8.93
C ILE A 136 19.32 -1.15 9.64
N PRO A 137 18.65 -0.95 10.79
CA PRO A 137 18.66 0.34 11.49
C PRO A 137 20.04 0.73 11.99
N ASN A 138 20.29 2.02 12.09
CA ASN A 138 21.56 2.55 12.64
C ASN A 138 21.83 2.16 14.11
N SER A 139 20.82 1.72 14.83
CA SER A 139 20.95 1.21 16.22
C SER A 139 21.58 -0.17 16.33
N VAL A 140 21.64 -0.93 15.21
CA VAL A 140 22.16 -2.30 15.22
C VAL A 140 23.68 -2.30 15.38
N VAL A 141 24.17 -3.06 16.34
CA VAL A 141 25.59 -3.21 16.69
C VAL A 141 26.16 -4.54 16.19
N ASP A 142 25.36 -5.61 16.24
CA ASP A 142 25.80 -6.95 15.86
C ASP A 142 24.77 -7.64 14.94
N ILE A 143 25.30 -8.30 13.89
CA ILE A 143 24.56 -9.17 12.99
C ILE A 143 25.11 -10.59 13.18
N GLY A 144 24.23 -11.53 13.55
CA GLY A 144 24.60 -12.90 13.91
C GLY A 144 25.02 -13.78 12.74
N ASP A 145 25.55 -14.96 13.06
CA ASP A 145 25.93 -15.97 12.08
C ASP A 145 24.70 -16.42 11.28
N TYR A 146 24.84 -16.55 9.94
CA TYR A 146 23.80 -17.01 9.03
C TYR A 146 22.52 -16.17 9.03
N ALA A 147 22.53 -14.95 9.59
CA ALA A 147 21.33 -14.16 9.85
C ALA A 147 20.44 -13.99 8.61
N PHE A 148 21.01 -13.74 7.44
CA PHE A 148 20.32 -13.56 6.15
C PHE A 148 20.75 -14.61 5.10
N LYS A 149 21.32 -15.73 5.52
CA LYS A 149 21.74 -16.77 4.57
C LYS A 149 20.57 -17.30 3.76
N TYR A 150 20.74 -17.42 2.43
CA TYR A 150 19.70 -17.80 1.45
C TYR A 150 18.54 -16.79 1.30
N CYS A 151 18.71 -15.54 1.68
CA CYS A 151 17.78 -14.47 1.32
C CYS A 151 18.00 -14.08 -0.15
N SER A 152 17.52 -14.94 -1.06
CA SER A 152 17.83 -14.83 -2.50
C SER A 152 17.13 -13.65 -3.19
N GLY A 153 16.19 -12.98 -2.54
CA GLY A 153 15.52 -11.78 -3.03
C GLY A 153 16.37 -10.52 -2.88
N ILE A 154 17.21 -10.45 -1.84
CA ILE A 154 17.99 -9.25 -1.51
C ILE A 154 19.03 -8.98 -2.60
N SER A 155 18.95 -7.81 -3.24
CA SER A 155 19.86 -7.39 -4.30
C SER A 155 20.98 -6.45 -3.80
N TYR A 156 20.81 -5.85 -2.65
CA TYR A 156 21.77 -4.95 -2.00
C TYR A 156 21.61 -4.99 -0.49
N VAL A 157 22.65 -4.55 0.23
CA VAL A 157 22.58 -4.32 1.67
C VAL A 157 23.51 -3.18 2.08
N THR A 158 23.03 -2.33 2.96
CA THR A 158 23.86 -1.36 3.68
C THR A 158 24.00 -1.81 5.12
N ILE A 159 25.24 -2.02 5.53
CA ILE A 159 25.60 -2.29 6.92
C ILE A 159 25.89 -0.95 7.60
N PRO A 160 25.11 -0.55 8.61
CA PRO A 160 25.25 0.76 9.24
C PRO A 160 26.60 0.99 9.93
N ASP A 161 26.90 2.27 10.18
CA ASP A 161 28.17 2.70 10.79
C ASP A 161 28.38 2.19 12.21
N PHE A 162 27.33 1.83 12.96
CA PHE A 162 27.44 1.32 14.33
C PHE A 162 27.62 -0.20 14.41
N VAL A 163 27.45 -0.93 13.32
CA VAL A 163 27.72 -2.37 13.31
C VAL A 163 29.21 -2.61 13.50
N ILE A 164 29.55 -3.44 14.49
CA ILE A 164 30.94 -3.83 14.84
C ILE A 164 31.28 -5.17 14.17
N ASN A 165 30.36 -6.13 14.21
CA ASN A 165 30.61 -7.48 13.70
C ASN A 165 29.51 -7.93 12.75
N ILE A 166 29.92 -8.55 11.65
CA ILE A 166 29.05 -9.31 10.76
C ILE A 166 29.41 -10.78 10.92
N GLY A 167 28.46 -11.59 11.33
CA GLY A 167 28.64 -13.01 11.61
C GLY A 167 29.05 -13.83 10.38
N ASN A 168 29.56 -15.02 10.66
CA ASN A 168 29.97 -15.94 9.60
C ASN A 168 28.80 -16.29 8.68
N SER A 169 29.03 -16.25 7.37
CA SER A 169 28.02 -16.60 6.36
C SER A 169 26.70 -15.81 6.50
N ALA A 170 26.72 -14.61 7.11
CA ALA A 170 25.52 -13.84 7.40
C ALA A 170 24.64 -13.59 6.15
N PHE A 171 25.23 -13.34 4.99
CA PHE A 171 24.56 -13.13 3.70
C PHE A 171 24.93 -14.20 2.65
N GLU A 172 25.49 -15.33 3.07
CA GLU A 172 25.91 -16.38 2.14
C GLU A 172 24.72 -16.89 1.31
N ASN A 173 24.96 -17.10 -0.02
CA ASN A 173 23.93 -17.52 -0.97
C ASN A 173 22.75 -16.54 -1.14
N CYS A 174 22.94 -15.26 -0.91
CA CYS A 174 22.04 -14.21 -1.40
C CYS A 174 22.29 -14.02 -2.91
N THR A 175 21.60 -14.82 -3.73
CA THR A 175 21.94 -14.99 -5.16
C THR A 175 21.63 -13.79 -6.04
N LYS A 176 20.93 -12.77 -5.54
CA LYS A 176 20.74 -11.49 -6.22
C LYS A 176 21.65 -10.39 -5.65
N LEU A 177 22.33 -10.61 -4.52
CA LEU A 177 23.13 -9.58 -3.85
C LEU A 177 24.35 -9.18 -4.68
N CYS A 178 24.25 -8.04 -5.33
CA CYS A 178 25.28 -7.52 -6.23
C CYS A 178 26.04 -6.30 -5.69
N SER A 179 25.53 -5.64 -4.64
CA SER A 179 26.19 -4.49 -4.01
C SER A 179 26.05 -4.51 -2.49
N VAL A 180 27.13 -4.10 -1.82
CA VAL A 180 27.23 -4.02 -0.37
C VAL A 180 27.93 -2.73 0.03
N VAL A 181 27.36 -2.01 0.99
CA VAL A 181 28.02 -0.92 1.70
C VAL A 181 28.33 -1.38 3.12
N ILE A 182 29.58 -1.26 3.56
CA ILE A 182 30.07 -1.68 4.87
C ILE A 182 30.43 -0.45 5.69
N GLY A 183 29.76 -0.27 6.83
CA GLY A 183 29.90 0.88 7.71
C GLY A 183 31.30 1.03 8.33
N ARG A 184 31.55 2.21 8.89
CA ARG A 184 32.88 2.65 9.35
C ARG A 184 33.42 1.88 10.55
N SER A 185 32.54 1.39 11.44
CA SER A 185 32.93 0.72 12.67
C SER A 185 33.08 -0.80 12.56
N VAL A 186 32.82 -1.36 11.37
CA VAL A 186 32.92 -2.81 11.18
C VAL A 186 34.37 -3.27 11.36
N ASN A 187 34.59 -4.18 12.30
CA ASN A 187 35.89 -4.75 12.61
C ASN A 187 36.07 -6.17 12.05
N SER A 188 34.98 -6.90 11.87
CA SER A 188 35.00 -8.27 11.37
C SER A 188 33.83 -8.56 10.45
N ILE A 189 34.12 -9.26 9.35
CA ILE A 189 33.14 -9.61 8.33
C ILE A 189 32.98 -11.14 8.23
N GLY A 190 33.88 -11.92 8.82
CA GLY A 190 33.88 -13.37 8.63
C GLY A 190 33.89 -13.75 7.14
N GLY A 191 33.22 -14.82 6.77
CA GLY A 191 32.94 -15.19 5.37
C GLY A 191 31.51 -14.81 4.96
N ALA A 192 31.05 -13.60 5.33
CA ALA A 192 29.63 -13.21 5.32
C ALA A 192 28.97 -13.29 3.94
N PHE A 193 29.70 -13.02 2.86
CA PHE A 193 29.15 -12.85 1.50
C PHE A 193 29.45 -14.02 0.56
N GLY A 194 29.69 -15.21 1.09
CA GLY A 194 29.98 -16.40 0.28
C GLY A 194 28.90 -16.64 -0.79
N SER A 195 29.34 -16.94 -2.04
CA SER A 195 28.45 -17.21 -3.18
C SER A 195 27.48 -16.09 -3.57
N CYS A 196 27.74 -14.84 -3.18
CA CYS A 196 27.01 -13.67 -3.68
C CYS A 196 27.63 -13.19 -5.02
N PRO A 197 26.81 -12.76 -6.01
CA PRO A 197 27.32 -12.27 -7.29
C PRO A 197 27.73 -10.78 -7.18
N LEU A 198 28.58 -10.43 -6.21
CA LEU A 198 28.97 -9.06 -5.95
C LEU A 198 29.65 -8.41 -7.16
N LEU A 199 29.16 -7.25 -7.55
CA LEU A 199 29.70 -6.36 -8.57
C LEU A 199 30.43 -5.16 -7.94
N SER A 200 29.95 -4.68 -6.78
CA SER A 200 30.56 -3.59 -6.03
C SER A 200 30.54 -3.83 -4.52
N ILE A 201 31.59 -3.40 -3.87
CA ILE A 201 31.69 -3.34 -2.41
C ILE A 201 32.22 -1.96 -2.06
N THR A 202 31.52 -1.24 -1.22
CA THR A 202 32.00 0.01 -0.63
C THR A 202 32.29 -0.23 0.84
N CYS A 203 33.53 -0.05 1.27
CA CYS A 203 33.89 -0.14 2.67
C CYS A 203 34.30 1.23 3.20
N LEU A 204 33.52 1.76 4.14
CA LEU A 204 33.71 3.11 4.69
C LEU A 204 34.78 3.15 5.78
N ALA A 205 35.26 2.00 6.26
CA ALA A 205 36.28 1.91 7.29
C ALA A 205 37.64 2.36 6.74
N THR A 206 38.33 3.23 7.48
CA THR A 206 39.71 3.66 7.12
C THR A 206 40.75 2.57 7.39
N THR A 207 40.42 1.62 8.28
CA THR A 207 41.22 0.42 8.56
C THR A 207 40.46 -0.81 8.05
N PRO A 208 41.02 -1.61 7.15
CA PRO A 208 40.33 -2.78 6.61
C PRO A 208 39.85 -3.73 7.70
N PRO A 209 38.54 -4.08 7.78
CA PRO A 209 38.04 -5.11 8.67
C PRO A 209 38.71 -6.46 8.42
N SER A 210 38.79 -7.32 9.44
CA SER A 210 39.20 -8.71 9.21
C SER A 210 38.15 -9.39 8.34
N ALA A 211 38.55 -9.98 7.22
CA ALA A 211 37.65 -10.60 6.25
C ALA A 211 38.05 -12.04 5.94
N GLY A 212 37.07 -12.95 5.89
CA GLY A 212 37.25 -14.35 5.50
C GLY A 212 37.36 -14.56 3.98
N GLY A 213 37.38 -13.47 3.20
CA GLY A 213 37.40 -13.47 1.76
C GLY A 213 36.08 -13.14 1.10
N PHE A 214 36.14 -12.63 -0.11
CA PHE A 214 35.00 -12.24 -0.93
C PHE A 214 34.91 -13.03 -2.21
N PRO A 215 33.73 -13.31 -2.76
CA PRO A 215 33.60 -13.85 -4.11
C PRO A 215 33.91 -12.77 -5.15
N ASN A 216 34.21 -13.20 -6.38
CA ASN A 216 34.31 -12.33 -7.56
C ASN A 216 35.36 -11.19 -7.48
N THR A 217 36.36 -11.28 -6.61
CA THR A 217 37.37 -10.22 -6.38
C THR A 217 38.13 -9.80 -7.64
N SER A 218 38.13 -10.65 -8.69
CA SER A 218 38.77 -10.32 -9.97
C SER A 218 37.97 -9.35 -10.84
N THR A 219 36.66 -9.25 -10.63
CA THR A 219 35.71 -8.43 -11.43
C THR A 219 35.01 -7.37 -10.62
N ALA A 220 34.70 -7.67 -9.34
CA ALA A 220 34.06 -6.73 -8.45
C ALA A 220 34.93 -5.49 -8.24
N LYS A 221 34.25 -4.34 -8.12
CA LYS A 221 34.86 -3.05 -7.76
C LYS A 221 34.84 -2.89 -6.25
N LEU A 222 35.97 -2.52 -5.68
CA LEU A 222 36.09 -2.17 -4.27
C LEU A 222 36.32 -0.65 -4.15
N TYR A 223 35.43 0.02 -3.45
CA TYR A 223 35.53 1.43 -3.12
C TYR A 223 35.89 1.58 -1.67
N VAL A 224 36.94 2.35 -1.37
CA VAL A 224 37.47 2.59 -0.01
C VAL A 224 37.85 4.07 0.15
N PRO A 225 38.02 4.59 1.37
CA PRO A 225 38.52 5.95 1.54
C PRO A 225 39.84 6.15 0.78
N LYS A 226 39.99 7.30 0.10
CA LYS A 226 41.11 7.58 -0.81
C LYS A 226 42.47 7.36 -0.14
N GLU A 227 42.58 7.74 1.11
CA GLU A 227 43.81 7.59 1.92
C GLU A 227 44.10 6.13 2.34
N SER A 228 43.11 5.24 2.24
CA SER A 228 43.23 3.85 2.68
C SER A 228 43.50 2.86 1.52
N VAL A 229 43.49 3.31 0.28
CA VAL A 229 43.60 2.43 -0.92
C VAL A 229 44.77 1.46 -0.82
N GLU A 230 45.98 1.95 -0.50
CA GLU A 230 47.17 1.10 -0.41
C GLU A 230 47.12 0.11 0.76
N LEU A 231 46.47 0.51 1.86
CA LEU A 231 46.26 -0.37 3.01
C LEU A 231 45.34 -1.54 2.65
N TYR A 232 44.23 -1.27 1.94
CA TYR A 232 43.35 -2.34 1.45
C TYR A 232 44.01 -3.26 0.44
N ARG A 233 44.86 -2.75 -0.47
CA ARG A 233 45.60 -3.52 -1.44
C ARG A 233 46.60 -4.49 -0.81
N THR A 234 47.06 -4.22 0.40
CA THR A 234 48.08 -5.03 1.10
C THR A 234 47.48 -5.88 2.22
N THR A 235 46.26 -5.62 2.67
CA THR A 235 45.62 -6.35 3.76
C THR A 235 45.06 -7.69 3.29
N SER A 236 45.38 -8.77 4.01
CA SER A 236 44.84 -10.12 3.75
C SER A 236 43.31 -10.15 3.74
N GLY A 237 42.73 -10.85 2.79
CA GLY A 237 41.26 -10.91 2.57
C GLY A 237 40.77 -9.83 1.62
N TRP A 238 41.44 -8.68 1.54
CA TRP A 238 41.12 -7.56 0.65
C TRP A 238 42.07 -7.46 -0.54
N ASN A 239 43.28 -7.92 -0.40
CA ASN A 239 44.36 -7.87 -1.42
C ASN A 239 44.09 -8.71 -2.68
N TYR A 240 42.98 -9.43 -2.71
CA TYR A 240 42.55 -10.19 -3.92
C TYR A 240 41.77 -9.32 -4.90
N PHE A 241 41.27 -8.14 -4.48
CA PHE A 241 40.57 -7.23 -5.38
C PHE A 241 41.52 -6.62 -6.41
N LYS A 242 41.16 -6.78 -7.69
CA LYS A 242 41.91 -6.16 -8.79
C LYS A 242 41.52 -4.72 -9.05
N ASN A 243 40.28 -4.35 -8.74
CA ASN A 243 39.71 -3.06 -9.02
C ASN A 243 39.43 -2.35 -7.70
N VAL A 244 40.40 -1.57 -7.20
CA VAL A 244 40.29 -0.78 -5.94
C VAL A 244 40.34 0.69 -6.27
N TYR A 245 39.29 1.40 -5.90
CA TYR A 245 39.09 2.84 -6.12
C TYR A 245 39.00 3.58 -4.80
N GLY A 246 39.60 4.77 -4.76
CA GLY A 246 39.52 5.65 -3.62
C GLY A 246 38.39 6.68 -3.81
N PHE A 247 37.47 6.77 -2.85
CA PHE A 247 36.49 7.86 -2.80
C PHE A 247 36.90 8.95 -1.82
N GLY A 248 36.48 10.19 -2.12
CA GLY A 248 36.61 11.37 -1.24
C GLY A 248 35.29 11.73 -0.58
N ASN A 249 35.13 13.04 -0.31
CA ASN A 249 33.93 13.58 0.32
C ASN A 249 32.87 14.04 -0.70
N ASP A 250 33.20 14.00 -2.00
CA ASP A 250 32.23 14.29 -3.05
C ASP A 250 31.25 13.11 -3.17
N SER A 251 29.95 13.37 -3.05
CA SER A 251 28.94 12.32 -2.99
C SER A 251 27.63 12.73 -3.64
N PHE A 252 26.88 11.73 -4.11
CA PHE A 252 25.48 11.86 -4.43
C PHE A 252 24.62 11.30 -3.30
N SER A 253 23.39 11.79 -3.20
CA SER A 253 22.36 11.22 -2.36
C SER A 253 21.01 11.23 -3.08
N VAL A 254 20.19 10.24 -2.80
CA VAL A 254 18.78 10.16 -3.20
C VAL A 254 17.97 10.26 -1.93
N SER A 255 17.07 11.23 -1.85
CA SER A 255 16.19 11.35 -0.68
C SER A 255 15.19 10.20 -0.63
N ASP A 256 14.87 9.75 0.56
CA ASP A 256 13.74 8.83 0.74
C ASP A 256 12.44 9.53 0.34
N ASN A 257 11.58 8.79 -0.36
CA ASN A 257 10.33 9.28 -0.90
C ASN A 257 9.19 8.32 -0.56
N THR A 258 7.98 8.83 -0.60
CA THR A 258 6.75 8.04 -0.48
C THR A 258 5.92 8.21 -1.74
N ALA A 259 5.23 7.15 -2.14
CA ALA A 259 4.33 7.14 -3.28
C ALA A 259 3.17 6.17 -3.04
N PHE A 260 2.12 6.33 -3.83
CA PHE A 260 1.08 5.31 -3.95
C PHE A 260 1.38 4.43 -5.17
N HIS A 261 0.89 3.19 -5.18
CA HIS A 261 0.96 2.38 -6.38
C HIS A 261 0.30 3.10 -7.56
N GLY A 262 0.87 2.98 -8.75
CA GLY A 262 0.38 3.66 -9.95
C GLY A 262 0.75 5.15 -10.06
N ASP A 263 1.41 5.76 -9.08
CA ASP A 263 1.82 7.16 -9.16
C ASP A 263 2.93 7.40 -10.20
N THR A 264 3.03 8.65 -10.61
CA THR A 264 4.21 9.17 -11.31
C THR A 264 4.83 10.24 -10.43
N ILE A 265 6.04 10.00 -9.94
CA ILE A 265 6.70 10.86 -8.98
C ILE A 265 8.02 11.40 -9.52
N MET A 266 8.40 12.57 -9.06
CA MET A 266 9.69 13.20 -9.33
C MET A 266 10.60 13.03 -8.12
N ILE A 267 11.74 12.38 -8.31
CA ILE A 267 12.70 12.05 -7.26
C ILE A 267 13.93 12.95 -7.43
N PRO A 268 14.26 13.75 -6.42
CA PRO A 268 15.45 14.59 -6.43
C PRO A 268 16.71 13.77 -6.15
N VAL A 269 17.75 14.07 -6.89
CA VAL A 269 19.12 13.61 -6.63
C VAL A 269 19.96 14.80 -6.25
N SER A 270 20.57 14.75 -5.07
CA SER A 270 21.43 15.80 -4.54
C SER A 270 22.90 15.43 -4.68
N MET A 271 23.75 16.45 -4.77
CA MET A 271 25.21 16.32 -4.72
C MET A 271 25.77 17.20 -3.62
N GLN A 272 26.64 16.61 -2.81
CA GLN A 272 27.56 17.34 -1.93
C GLN A 272 28.95 17.24 -2.52
N ASN A 273 29.64 18.37 -2.69
CA ASN A 273 30.96 18.37 -3.30
C ASN A 273 31.88 19.38 -2.60
N GLU A 274 33.10 18.93 -2.33
CA GLU A 274 34.23 19.80 -1.92
C GLU A 274 35.00 20.27 -3.14
N SER A 275 35.05 19.44 -4.17
CA SER A 275 35.70 19.71 -5.44
C SER A 275 34.82 20.57 -6.36
N THR A 276 35.45 21.35 -7.24
CA THR A 276 34.72 22.10 -8.27
C THR A 276 34.35 21.20 -9.42
N ILE A 277 33.09 20.72 -9.46
CA ILE A 277 32.61 19.70 -10.40
C ILE A 277 32.02 20.35 -11.67
N THR A 278 32.46 19.88 -12.84
CA THR A 278 32.03 20.35 -14.17
C THR A 278 31.21 19.32 -14.94
N ALA A 279 31.34 18.05 -14.59
CA ALA A 279 30.61 16.95 -15.22
C ALA A 279 30.37 15.83 -14.23
N PHE A 280 29.34 15.02 -14.50
CA PHE A 280 29.14 13.75 -13.79
C PHE A 280 28.58 12.68 -14.71
N GLN A 281 28.80 11.44 -14.34
CA GLN A 281 28.12 10.26 -14.83
C GLN A 281 27.64 9.43 -13.65
N THR A 282 26.42 8.91 -13.70
CA THR A 282 25.92 7.96 -12.72
C THR A 282 24.96 6.97 -13.38
N ASP A 283 24.92 5.74 -12.91
CA ASP A 283 24.00 4.72 -13.37
C ASP A 283 22.85 4.61 -12.36
N VAL A 284 21.61 4.85 -12.83
CA VAL A 284 20.38 4.77 -12.03
C VAL A 284 19.79 3.37 -12.19
N TYR A 285 19.64 2.65 -11.11
CA TYR A 285 18.97 1.36 -11.04
C TYR A 285 17.62 1.54 -10.36
N LEU A 286 16.56 1.23 -11.09
CA LEU A 286 15.20 1.20 -10.57
C LEU A 286 14.83 -0.23 -10.16
N PRO A 287 13.92 -0.41 -9.19
CA PRO A 287 13.38 -1.72 -8.85
C PRO A 287 12.63 -2.33 -10.04
N GLU A 288 12.44 -3.65 -10.00
CA GLU A 288 11.71 -4.37 -11.05
C GLU A 288 10.28 -3.83 -11.22
N GLY A 289 9.90 -3.53 -12.45
CA GLY A 289 8.60 -2.98 -12.82
C GLY A 289 8.49 -1.45 -12.74
N PHE A 290 9.47 -0.75 -12.13
CA PHE A 290 9.53 0.71 -12.15
C PHE A 290 10.16 1.21 -13.46
N GLU A 291 9.67 2.33 -13.96
CA GLU A 291 10.15 2.87 -15.23
C GLU A 291 10.41 4.38 -15.13
N LEU A 292 11.49 4.86 -15.76
CA LEU A 292 11.63 6.28 -16.05
C LEU A 292 10.66 6.69 -17.16
N ILE A 293 9.90 7.74 -16.90
CA ILE A 293 8.94 8.28 -17.87
C ILE A 293 9.66 8.81 -19.12
N LYS A 294 9.10 8.50 -20.29
CA LYS A 294 9.49 9.10 -21.55
C LYS A 294 8.35 9.99 -22.10
N VAL A 295 8.71 11.19 -22.53
CA VAL A 295 7.81 12.08 -23.26
C VAL A 295 8.43 12.35 -24.61
N ASN A 296 7.69 12.09 -25.69
CA ASN A 296 8.19 12.17 -27.07
C ASN A 296 9.46 11.36 -27.36
N GLY A 297 9.63 10.23 -26.64
CA GLY A 297 10.79 9.35 -26.76
C GLY A 297 12.01 9.73 -25.88
N GLU A 298 11.98 10.88 -25.23
CA GLU A 298 13.04 11.38 -24.36
C GLU A 298 12.72 11.08 -22.88
N TYR A 299 13.71 10.58 -22.12
CA TYR A 299 13.58 10.38 -20.70
C TYR A 299 13.33 11.70 -19.96
N GLN A 300 12.41 11.69 -19.01
CA GLN A 300 12.11 12.86 -18.16
C GLN A 300 13.10 12.96 -17.02
N VAL A 301 14.29 13.49 -17.35
CA VAL A 301 15.36 13.82 -16.41
C VAL A 301 15.75 15.28 -16.64
N SER A 302 15.82 16.06 -15.59
CA SER A 302 16.11 17.49 -15.69
C SER A 302 17.11 17.94 -14.63
N LEU A 303 17.96 18.92 -15.01
CA LEU A 303 18.88 19.57 -14.07
C LEU A 303 18.15 20.59 -13.21
N SER A 304 18.60 20.70 -11.94
CA SER A 304 18.16 21.76 -11.03
C SER A 304 18.77 23.13 -11.40
N ASP A 305 18.46 24.16 -10.60
CA ASP A 305 19.04 25.50 -10.74
C ASP A 305 20.54 25.58 -10.40
N ARG A 306 21.13 24.47 -9.89
CA ARG A 306 22.59 24.35 -9.70
C ARG A 306 23.35 24.26 -11.02
N LYS A 307 22.70 23.95 -12.11
CA LYS A 307 23.36 23.92 -13.42
C LYS A 307 24.02 25.25 -13.77
N GLY A 308 25.19 25.16 -14.38
CA GLY A 308 25.80 26.29 -15.10
C GLY A 308 24.98 26.63 -16.36
N ARG A 309 25.34 27.70 -17.04
CA ARG A 309 24.56 28.27 -18.14
C ARG A 309 24.40 27.30 -19.33
N ASP A 310 25.35 26.37 -19.52
CA ASP A 310 25.48 25.49 -20.69
C ASP A 310 25.56 24.00 -20.36
N HIS A 311 25.24 23.60 -19.11
CA HIS A 311 25.15 22.19 -18.78
C HIS A 311 24.03 21.53 -19.55
N VAL A 312 24.36 20.40 -20.15
CA VAL A 312 23.41 19.49 -20.77
C VAL A 312 23.26 18.23 -19.91
N ILE A 313 22.10 17.56 -20.00
CA ILE A 313 21.87 16.27 -19.37
C ILE A 313 21.37 15.29 -20.43
N MET A 314 21.85 14.07 -20.40
CA MET A 314 21.50 12.98 -21.32
C MET A 314 21.29 11.71 -20.53
N VAL A 315 20.40 10.86 -21.02
CA VAL A 315 20.14 9.52 -20.46
C VAL A 315 20.21 8.49 -21.56
N ASN A 316 20.94 7.42 -21.30
CA ASN A 316 21.08 6.27 -22.21
C ASN A 316 20.89 4.97 -21.42
N ASP A 317 20.42 3.95 -22.10
CA ASP A 317 20.38 2.59 -21.55
C ASP A 317 21.82 2.07 -21.35
N ALA A 318 22.13 1.53 -20.18
CA ALA A 318 23.38 0.85 -19.90
C ALA A 318 23.24 -0.67 -20.13
N PRO A 319 24.34 -1.38 -20.46
CA PRO A 319 24.31 -2.80 -20.83
C PRO A 319 23.77 -3.74 -19.75
N ASP A 320 23.79 -3.32 -18.49
CA ASP A 320 23.35 -4.08 -17.31
C ASP A 320 21.91 -3.75 -16.86
N GLY A 321 21.16 -3.03 -17.71
CA GLY A 321 19.77 -2.65 -17.45
C GLY A 321 19.62 -1.39 -16.63
N ALA A 322 20.72 -0.72 -16.26
CA ALA A 322 20.68 0.60 -15.64
C ALA A 322 20.39 1.70 -16.67
N LEU A 323 20.04 2.86 -16.19
CA LEU A 323 19.88 4.08 -16.97
C LEU A 323 21.04 5.02 -16.66
N ARG A 324 21.95 5.19 -17.62
CA ARG A 324 23.12 6.05 -17.44
C ARG A 324 22.75 7.51 -17.66
N VAL A 325 22.86 8.28 -16.58
CA VAL A 325 22.69 9.74 -16.59
C VAL A 325 24.06 10.39 -16.71
N LEU A 326 24.22 11.24 -17.71
CA LEU A 326 25.44 12.00 -17.96
C LEU A 326 25.09 13.48 -18.04
N SER A 327 25.83 14.31 -17.32
CA SER A 327 25.76 15.77 -17.45
C SER A 327 27.16 16.36 -17.55
N TYR A 328 27.31 17.32 -18.45
CA TYR A 328 28.58 18.03 -18.62
C TYR A 328 28.35 19.46 -19.14
N SER A 329 29.34 20.32 -18.93
CA SER A 329 29.43 21.65 -19.54
C SER A 329 30.45 21.64 -20.67
N PRO A 330 30.07 21.94 -21.93
CA PRO A 330 31.04 22.04 -23.03
C PRO A 330 32.09 23.12 -22.83
N THR A 331 31.85 24.08 -21.95
CA THR A 331 32.79 25.18 -21.66
C THR A 331 33.41 25.07 -20.26
N LEU A 332 33.37 23.86 -19.65
CA LEU A 332 33.93 23.57 -18.33
C LEU A 332 33.41 24.48 -17.22
N LYS A 333 32.13 24.88 -17.29
CA LYS A 333 31.47 25.56 -16.19
C LYS A 333 31.15 24.59 -15.07
N SER A 334 31.39 24.99 -13.85
CA SER A 334 31.05 24.21 -12.67
C SER A 334 29.55 24.28 -12.35
N PHE A 335 29.07 23.26 -11.66
CA PHE A 335 27.80 23.32 -10.97
C PHE A 335 27.91 24.39 -9.86
N LYS A 336 26.81 25.12 -9.62
CA LYS A 336 26.73 26.13 -8.58
C LYS A 336 26.57 25.46 -7.22
N ASN A 337 27.01 26.13 -6.18
CA ASN A 337 26.97 25.69 -4.79
C ASN A 337 27.70 24.34 -4.57
N ASN A 338 27.90 24.01 -3.31
CA ASN A 338 28.62 22.80 -2.93
C ASN A 338 27.69 21.71 -2.41
N GLU A 339 26.39 21.97 -2.28
CA GLU A 339 25.40 21.03 -1.79
C GLU A 339 24.01 21.32 -2.37
N GLY A 340 23.13 20.34 -2.30
CA GLY A 340 21.71 20.42 -2.66
C GLY A 340 21.37 19.67 -3.94
N GLU A 341 20.10 19.77 -4.31
CA GLU A 341 19.53 19.05 -5.47
C GLU A 341 20.26 19.42 -6.77
N LEU A 342 20.64 18.41 -7.53
CA LEU A 342 21.40 18.52 -8.76
C LEU A 342 20.59 18.21 -9.99
N PHE A 343 19.83 17.10 -9.94
CA PHE A 343 18.92 16.70 -11.01
C PHE A 343 17.72 15.92 -10.45
N TYR A 344 16.72 15.77 -11.30
CA TYR A 344 15.48 15.06 -10.98
C TYR A 344 15.22 13.94 -11.98
N ILE A 345 14.73 12.81 -11.50
CA ILE A 345 14.24 11.72 -12.32
C ILE A 345 12.73 11.57 -12.11
N THR A 346 11.97 11.32 -13.17
CA THR A 346 10.52 11.09 -13.09
C THR A 346 10.24 9.61 -13.29
N VAL A 347 9.69 8.98 -12.25
CA VAL A 347 9.51 7.53 -12.15
C VAL A 347 8.04 7.18 -12.11
N LYS A 348 7.61 6.18 -12.91
CA LYS A 348 6.31 5.53 -12.82
C LYS A 348 6.40 4.37 -11.83
N VAL A 349 5.53 4.40 -10.83
CA VAL A 349 5.37 3.33 -9.84
C VAL A 349 4.39 2.30 -10.41
N PRO A 350 4.69 0.99 -10.34
CA PRO A 350 3.77 -0.04 -10.79
C PRO A 350 2.46 -0.08 -10.00
N GLU A 351 1.41 -0.59 -10.63
CA GLU A 351 0.12 -0.83 -9.97
C GLU A 351 0.19 -2.05 -9.04
N GLY A 352 -0.57 -2.03 -7.94
CA GLY A 352 -0.80 -3.19 -7.06
C GLY A 352 0.40 -3.65 -6.24
N ILE A 353 1.43 -2.81 -6.09
CA ILE A 353 2.59 -3.09 -5.25
C ILE A 353 2.58 -2.26 -3.97
N SER A 354 3.20 -2.78 -2.92
CA SER A 354 3.49 -2.07 -1.68
C SER A 354 4.83 -2.52 -1.11
N GLY A 355 5.41 -1.72 -0.23
CA GLY A 355 6.69 -2.01 0.39
C GLY A 355 7.74 -0.93 0.14
N THR A 356 8.97 -1.20 0.55
CA THR A 356 10.09 -0.29 0.36
C THR A 356 10.96 -0.75 -0.79
N PHE A 357 11.15 0.13 -1.77
CA PHE A 357 11.84 -0.15 -3.02
C PHE A 357 13.08 0.73 -3.14
N PRO A 358 14.27 0.14 -3.36
CA PRO A 358 15.50 0.90 -3.45
C PRO A 358 15.70 1.52 -4.81
N ILE A 359 16.15 2.77 -4.83
CA ILE A 359 16.65 3.45 -6.01
C ILE A 359 18.14 3.67 -5.82
N TRP A 360 18.94 3.10 -6.69
CA TRP A 360 20.38 3.18 -6.59
C TRP A 360 20.98 4.11 -7.62
N LEU A 361 21.98 4.86 -7.17
CA LEU A 361 22.98 5.48 -8.04
C LEU A 361 24.30 4.75 -7.86
N ARG A 362 24.83 4.22 -8.94
CA ARG A 362 26.10 3.48 -8.93
C ARG A 362 27.03 3.93 -10.03
N ASN A 363 28.28 3.48 -9.93
CA ASN A 363 29.30 3.85 -10.90
C ASN A 363 29.40 5.37 -11.10
N THR A 364 29.21 6.13 -10.02
CA THR A 364 29.24 7.58 -10.06
C THR A 364 30.67 8.09 -10.22
N ILE A 365 30.89 8.80 -11.30
CA ILE A 365 32.16 9.47 -11.63
C ILE A 365 31.86 10.95 -11.76
N LEU A 366 32.62 11.76 -11.06
CA LEU A 366 32.57 13.21 -11.14
C LEU A 366 33.85 13.69 -11.86
N THR A 367 33.75 14.75 -12.61
CA THR A 367 34.92 15.39 -13.23
C THR A 367 35.10 16.78 -12.63
N SER A 368 36.26 17.00 -12.06
CA SER A 368 36.63 18.32 -11.53
C SER A 368 36.96 19.33 -12.66
N ILE A 369 37.11 20.61 -12.30
CA ILE A 369 37.53 21.64 -13.24
C ILE A 369 38.98 21.41 -13.76
N ASP A 370 39.77 20.69 -12.97
CA ASP A 370 41.15 20.29 -13.33
C ASP A 370 41.19 18.99 -14.16
N GLU A 371 40.02 18.53 -14.64
CA GLU A 371 39.83 17.31 -15.44
C GLU A 371 40.20 16.01 -14.69
N GLU A 372 40.24 16.04 -13.37
CA GLU A 372 40.45 14.84 -12.56
C GLU A 372 39.14 14.01 -12.44
N GLU A 373 39.24 12.71 -12.61
CA GLU A 373 38.16 11.76 -12.30
C GLU A 373 38.10 11.50 -10.79
N LEU A 374 36.94 11.80 -10.19
CA LEU A 374 36.67 11.57 -8.79
C LEU A 374 35.56 10.50 -8.68
N TYR A 375 35.77 9.50 -7.85
CA TYR A 375 34.79 8.44 -7.64
C TYR A 375 33.94 8.75 -6.41
N ALA A 376 32.63 8.70 -6.56
CA ALA A 376 31.70 8.81 -5.45
C ALA A 376 31.18 7.42 -5.06
N ILE A 377 30.84 7.26 -3.81
CA ILE A 377 30.21 6.05 -3.29
C ILE A 377 28.83 5.85 -3.92
N ASP A 378 28.38 4.59 -4.01
CA ASP A 378 27.01 4.28 -4.41
C ASP A 378 26.04 4.96 -3.45
N ALA A 379 25.00 5.58 -4.01
CA ALA A 379 23.95 6.24 -3.23
C ALA A 379 22.66 5.43 -3.30
N LEU A 380 21.95 5.38 -2.19
CA LEU A 380 20.68 4.71 -2.05
C LEU A 380 19.61 5.67 -1.56
N GLY A 381 18.48 5.69 -2.23
CA GLY A 381 17.24 6.24 -1.72
C GLY A 381 16.18 5.15 -1.65
N ASN A 382 15.29 5.25 -0.68
CA ASN A 382 14.19 4.32 -0.51
C ASN A 382 12.89 4.97 -0.96
N LEU A 383 12.16 4.26 -1.81
CA LEU A 383 10.81 4.63 -2.19
C LEU A 383 9.82 3.74 -1.45
N SER A 384 9.15 4.30 -0.46
CA SER A 384 8.08 3.61 0.27
C SER A 384 6.78 3.72 -0.53
N VAL A 385 6.33 2.60 -1.08
CA VAL A 385 5.06 2.52 -1.81
C VAL A 385 4.01 1.95 -0.90
N THR A 386 2.91 2.68 -0.73
CA THR A 386 1.79 2.25 0.09
C THR A 386 0.70 1.65 -0.80
N ASN A 387 0.03 0.63 -0.27
CA ASN A 387 -1.11 -0.01 -0.93
C ASN A 387 -2.42 0.74 -0.64
N ILE A 388 -2.31 1.97 -0.17
CA ILE A 388 -3.43 2.85 0.07
C ILE A 388 -3.95 3.35 -1.27
N ILE A 389 -5.23 3.13 -1.52
CA ILE A 389 -5.91 3.68 -2.68
C ILE A 389 -6.25 5.14 -2.36
N LYS A 390 -5.74 6.09 -3.15
CA LYS A 390 -6.11 7.51 -3.01
C LYS A 390 -7.61 7.68 -3.15
N GLY A 391 -8.22 8.32 -2.16
CA GLY A 391 -9.66 8.53 -2.11
C GLY A 391 -10.44 7.43 -1.39
N ASP A 392 -9.88 6.24 -1.13
CA ASP A 392 -10.48 5.18 -0.31
C ASP A 392 -10.25 5.50 1.18
N VAL A 393 -11.08 6.38 1.68
CA VAL A 393 -10.94 6.96 3.02
C VAL A 393 -11.39 5.99 4.11
N ASN A 394 -12.33 5.11 3.78
CA ASN A 394 -12.89 4.11 4.70
C ASN A 394 -12.19 2.75 4.62
N ASN A 395 -11.17 2.60 3.73
CA ASN A 395 -10.36 1.40 3.51
C ASN A 395 -11.20 0.15 3.17
N ASP A 396 -12.25 0.32 2.38
CA ASP A 396 -13.07 -0.81 1.90
C ASP A 396 -12.62 -1.37 0.54
N GLY A 397 -11.56 -0.80 -0.04
CA GLY A 397 -10.92 -1.22 -1.28
C GLY A 397 -11.50 -0.57 -2.54
N ILE A 398 -12.47 0.35 -2.43
CA ILE A 398 -13.07 1.05 -3.56
C ILE A 398 -13.33 2.52 -3.20
N VAL A 399 -13.24 3.41 -4.19
CA VAL A 399 -13.52 4.85 -3.97
C VAL A 399 -14.94 5.16 -4.42
N THR A 400 -15.81 5.49 -3.47
CA THR A 400 -17.24 5.73 -3.69
C THR A 400 -17.71 6.99 -2.96
N VAL A 401 -19.01 7.28 -3.02
CA VAL A 401 -19.61 8.36 -2.25
C VAL A 401 -19.48 8.15 -0.72
N SER A 402 -19.26 6.92 -0.27
CA SER A 402 -18.98 6.59 1.13
C SER A 402 -17.72 7.30 1.64
N ASP A 403 -16.69 7.37 0.81
CA ASP A 403 -15.43 8.04 1.13
C ASP A 403 -15.58 9.56 1.22
N VAL A 404 -16.38 10.12 0.31
CA VAL A 404 -16.73 11.55 0.35
C VAL A 404 -17.38 11.90 1.70
N VAL A 405 -18.35 11.07 2.15
CA VAL A 405 -19.03 11.25 3.44
C VAL A 405 -18.07 11.02 4.62
N THR A 406 -17.22 10.00 4.54
CA THR A 406 -16.25 9.69 5.59
C THR A 406 -15.25 10.83 5.77
N ALA A 407 -14.73 11.41 4.69
CA ALA A 407 -13.86 12.58 4.74
C ALA A 407 -14.59 13.81 5.30
N ALA A 408 -15.85 14.04 4.91
CA ALA A 408 -16.68 15.13 5.45
C ALA A 408 -16.93 14.96 6.95
N ARG A 409 -17.20 13.73 7.43
CA ARG A 409 -17.37 13.41 8.86
C ARG A 409 -16.11 13.75 9.66
N TYR A 410 -14.92 13.44 9.13
CA TYR A 410 -13.65 13.77 9.78
C TYR A 410 -13.50 15.29 9.97
N ILE A 411 -13.77 16.10 8.95
CA ILE A 411 -13.71 17.57 9.02
C ILE A 411 -14.69 18.12 10.10
N LEU A 412 -15.83 17.47 10.24
CA LEU A 412 -16.85 17.82 11.23
C LEU A 412 -16.60 17.26 12.64
N ASN A 413 -15.44 16.63 12.88
CA ASN A 413 -15.01 16.03 14.14
C ASN A 413 -15.90 14.86 14.64
N TYR A 414 -16.45 14.05 13.73
CA TYR A 414 -17.18 12.83 14.07
C TYR A 414 -16.30 11.60 14.28
N ASN A 415 -14.97 11.72 14.05
CA ASN A 415 -13.98 10.65 14.17
C ASN A 415 -14.44 9.32 13.52
N PRO A 416 -14.63 9.29 12.22
CA PRO A 416 -15.08 8.07 11.54
C PRO A 416 -14.02 6.96 11.67
N GLU A 417 -14.46 5.71 11.80
CA GLU A 417 -13.60 4.53 11.80
C GLU A 417 -14.22 3.43 10.92
N PRO A 418 -13.42 2.82 10.03
CA PRO A 418 -12.02 3.15 9.75
C PRO A 418 -11.85 4.52 9.05
N PHE A 419 -10.68 5.15 9.21
CA PHE A 419 -10.33 6.38 8.52
C PHE A 419 -8.83 6.36 8.15
N VAL A 420 -8.54 6.48 6.85
CA VAL A 420 -7.17 6.52 6.33
C VAL A 420 -6.82 7.96 5.94
N PHE A 421 -6.02 8.60 6.78
CA PHE A 421 -5.64 10.01 6.61
C PHE A 421 -4.96 10.25 5.26
N GLU A 422 -4.00 9.39 4.90
CA GLU A 422 -3.21 9.48 3.68
C GLU A 422 -4.07 9.30 2.42
N ALA A 423 -5.14 8.49 2.48
CA ALA A 423 -6.10 8.35 1.40
C ALA A 423 -6.97 9.60 1.25
N ALA A 424 -7.30 10.24 2.36
CA ALA A 424 -8.16 11.42 2.41
C ALA A 424 -7.44 12.70 1.99
N ASP A 425 -6.12 12.82 2.27
CA ASP A 425 -5.30 13.98 1.89
C ASP A 425 -4.99 13.94 0.38
N MET A 426 -5.91 14.44 -0.41
CA MET A 426 -5.86 14.38 -1.88
C MET A 426 -4.91 15.40 -2.50
N ASN A 427 -4.39 16.34 -1.73
CA ASN A 427 -3.48 17.39 -2.22
C ASN A 427 -2.08 17.28 -1.63
N GLY A 428 -1.86 16.42 -0.61
CA GLY A 428 -0.57 16.17 0.02
C GLY A 428 -0.11 17.32 0.96
N ASP A 429 -1.05 18.14 1.46
CA ASP A 429 -0.72 19.28 2.32
C ASP A 429 -0.71 18.92 3.83
N SER A 430 -0.89 17.63 4.15
CA SER A 430 -0.98 17.08 5.51
C SER A 430 -2.17 17.64 6.32
N LYS A 431 -3.24 18.02 5.63
CA LYS A 431 -4.50 18.47 6.22
C LYS A 431 -5.67 17.90 5.44
N ILE A 432 -6.75 17.57 6.14
CA ILE A 432 -8.01 17.20 5.50
C ILE A 432 -8.95 18.40 5.54
N THR A 433 -9.30 18.91 4.39
CA THR A 433 -10.14 20.09 4.20
C THR A 433 -11.26 19.82 3.19
N ILE A 434 -12.15 20.79 3.00
CA ILE A 434 -13.19 20.69 1.98
C ILE A 434 -12.61 20.52 0.57
N THR A 435 -11.37 20.97 0.33
CA THR A 435 -10.70 20.80 -0.95
C THR A 435 -10.49 19.32 -1.26
N ASP A 436 -10.15 18.52 -0.25
CA ASP A 436 -9.92 17.09 -0.40
C ASP A 436 -11.24 16.36 -0.63
N VAL A 437 -12.29 16.71 0.10
CA VAL A 437 -13.63 16.17 -0.10
C VAL A 437 -14.11 16.38 -1.56
N VAL A 438 -13.89 17.57 -2.11
CA VAL A 438 -14.23 17.88 -3.52
C VAL A 438 -13.37 17.05 -4.48
N LYS A 439 -12.08 16.86 -4.20
CA LYS A 439 -11.21 16.02 -5.03
C LYS A 439 -11.61 14.55 -5.00
N ILE A 440 -11.97 14.01 -3.82
CA ILE A 440 -12.51 12.65 -3.70
C ILE A 440 -13.82 12.53 -4.51
N ALA A 441 -14.74 13.48 -4.40
CA ALA A 441 -15.97 13.48 -5.17
C ALA A 441 -15.72 13.50 -6.70
N ASN A 442 -14.73 14.29 -7.15
CA ASN A 442 -14.33 14.30 -8.56
C ASN A 442 -13.73 12.96 -9.00
N LEU A 443 -12.91 12.33 -8.13
CA LEU A 443 -12.37 11.00 -8.39
C LEU A 443 -13.48 9.96 -8.52
N VAL A 444 -14.47 9.98 -7.63
CA VAL A 444 -15.67 9.11 -7.71
C VAL A 444 -16.40 9.28 -9.04
N LEU A 445 -16.50 10.51 -9.55
CA LEU A 445 -17.15 10.79 -10.83
C LEU A 445 -16.34 10.29 -12.03
N ASP A 446 -15.01 10.28 -11.93
CA ASP A 446 -14.10 9.96 -13.04
C ASP A 446 -13.70 8.48 -13.12
N GLN A 447 -13.76 7.74 -12.02
CA GLN A 447 -13.35 6.33 -11.99
C GLN A 447 -14.30 5.41 -12.77
N ASP A 448 -13.70 4.43 -13.47
CA ASP A 448 -14.41 3.24 -13.91
C ASP A 448 -14.50 2.26 -12.73
N TYR A 449 -15.70 1.91 -12.31
CA TYR A 449 -15.90 0.91 -11.26
C TYR A 449 -15.39 -0.45 -11.70
N PRO A 450 -14.79 -1.24 -10.80
CA PRO A 450 -14.55 -2.65 -11.06
C PRO A 450 -15.87 -3.38 -11.38
N GLU A 451 -15.75 -4.46 -12.13
CA GLU A 451 -16.87 -5.32 -12.56
C GLU A 451 -17.79 -5.73 -11.37
N PRO A 452 -19.05 -6.01 -11.59
CA PRO A 452 -20.08 -6.23 -10.55
C PRO A 452 -19.76 -7.25 -9.46
N GLU A 453 -18.77 -8.13 -9.64
CA GLU A 453 -18.40 -9.14 -8.63
C GLU A 453 -17.76 -8.55 -7.37
N THR A 454 -17.01 -7.48 -7.47
CA THR A 454 -16.41 -6.78 -6.32
C THR A 454 -17.42 -5.97 -5.51
N MET A 455 -18.48 -5.49 -6.15
CA MET A 455 -19.58 -4.80 -5.46
C MET A 455 -20.53 -5.75 -4.70
N ARG A 456 -20.44 -7.07 -4.90
CA ARG A 456 -21.24 -8.07 -4.15
C ARG A 456 -20.85 -8.19 -2.68
N MET A 457 -19.71 -7.61 -2.27
CA MET A 457 -19.27 -7.61 -0.87
C MET A 457 -19.83 -6.44 -0.04
N MET A 458 -20.49 -5.46 -0.67
CA MET A 458 -21.13 -4.37 0.08
C MET A 458 -22.35 -4.88 0.85
N ALA A 459 -22.63 -4.26 1.99
CA ALA A 459 -23.77 -4.64 2.81
C ALA A 459 -25.08 -4.62 1.98
N PRO A 460 -25.91 -5.66 2.05
CA PRO A 460 -27.19 -5.66 1.37
C PRO A 460 -28.09 -4.54 1.91
N SER A 461 -28.99 -4.02 1.06
CA SER A 461 -30.01 -3.05 1.48
C SER A 461 -30.78 -3.58 2.69
N MET A 462 -31.10 -2.69 3.61
CA MET A 462 -32.01 -3.03 4.71
C MET A 462 -33.40 -3.35 4.16
N ALA A 463 -34.11 -4.25 4.81
CA ALA A 463 -35.50 -4.55 4.45
C ALA A 463 -36.34 -3.27 4.56
N GLY A 464 -36.80 -2.75 3.43
CA GLY A 464 -37.61 -1.54 3.35
C GLY A 464 -36.96 -0.38 2.60
N ASP A 465 -35.65 -0.44 2.28
CA ASP A 465 -35.00 0.56 1.44
C ASP A 465 -35.08 0.15 -0.04
N GLY A 466 -35.44 1.07 -0.91
CA GLY A 466 -35.57 0.82 -2.33
C GLY A 466 -35.63 2.09 -3.16
N MET A 467 -35.19 1.98 -4.42
CA MET A 467 -35.35 3.04 -5.40
C MET A 467 -36.16 2.58 -6.59
N SER A 468 -36.86 3.50 -7.20
CA SER A 468 -37.66 3.26 -8.40
C SER A 468 -37.68 4.49 -9.27
N GLY A 469 -38.02 4.31 -10.53
CA GLY A 469 -38.19 5.42 -11.47
C GLY A 469 -39.49 5.36 -12.23
N VAL A 470 -40.10 6.52 -12.46
CA VAL A 470 -41.33 6.65 -13.21
C VAL A 470 -41.16 7.75 -14.28
N ALA A 471 -41.56 7.45 -15.49
CA ALA A 471 -41.58 8.43 -16.57
C ALA A 471 -42.99 9.03 -16.78
N HIS A 472 -43.06 10.36 -16.79
CA HIS A 472 -44.25 11.12 -17.15
C HIS A 472 -43.98 11.94 -18.43
N GLY A 473 -44.26 11.33 -19.56
CA GLY A 473 -43.91 11.93 -20.86
C GLY A 473 -42.38 12.01 -21.00
N LYS A 474 -41.84 13.22 -21.03
CA LYS A 474 -40.39 13.48 -21.12
C LYS A 474 -39.70 13.69 -19.76
N THR A 475 -40.44 13.79 -18.71
CA THR A 475 -39.89 13.97 -17.36
C THR A 475 -39.78 12.62 -16.65
N VAL A 476 -38.62 12.32 -16.12
CA VAL A 476 -38.34 11.15 -15.31
C VAL A 476 -38.22 11.56 -13.85
N ILE A 477 -38.79 10.77 -12.97
CA ILE A 477 -38.79 10.97 -11.52
C ILE A 477 -38.17 9.72 -10.88
N ILE A 478 -37.14 9.91 -10.10
CA ILE A 478 -36.55 8.87 -9.27
C ILE A 478 -37.10 9.01 -7.85
N ASN A 479 -37.68 7.93 -7.34
CA ASN A 479 -38.21 7.84 -6.00
C ASN A 479 -37.32 7.01 -5.12
N LEU A 480 -37.28 7.35 -3.84
CA LEU A 480 -36.59 6.63 -2.78
C LEU A 480 -37.59 6.30 -1.67
N ASP A 481 -37.71 5.02 -1.36
CA ASP A 481 -38.36 4.52 -0.14
C ASP A 481 -37.23 4.14 0.83
N ASN A 482 -37.20 4.77 2.01
CA ASN A 482 -36.09 4.58 2.94
C ASN A 482 -36.57 4.46 4.40
N ALA A 483 -36.08 3.42 5.07
CA ALA A 483 -36.24 3.24 6.51
C ALA A 483 -35.16 3.97 7.31
N MET A 484 -34.04 4.30 6.67
CA MET A 484 -32.89 5.00 7.27
C MET A 484 -32.73 6.40 6.70
N GLU A 485 -32.01 7.25 7.44
CA GLU A 485 -31.61 8.57 6.98
C GLU A 485 -30.31 8.47 6.16
N TYR A 486 -30.33 9.04 4.95
CA TYR A 486 -29.19 9.04 4.04
C TYR A 486 -28.68 10.45 3.78
N THR A 487 -27.35 10.60 3.71
CA THR A 487 -26.64 11.87 3.51
C THR A 487 -26.02 12.00 2.13
N ALA A 488 -25.93 10.88 1.41
CA ALA A 488 -25.40 10.88 0.06
C ALA A 488 -26.03 9.76 -0.77
N LEU A 489 -26.00 9.96 -2.07
CA LEU A 489 -26.50 9.05 -3.09
C LEU A 489 -25.55 9.06 -4.30
N GLN A 490 -25.23 7.89 -4.80
CA GLN A 490 -24.56 7.70 -6.09
C GLN A 490 -25.35 6.71 -6.94
N MET A 491 -25.44 6.94 -8.24
CA MET A 491 -26.01 6.00 -9.21
C MET A 491 -25.44 6.22 -10.60
N ASP A 492 -25.43 5.18 -11.39
CA ASP A 492 -25.18 5.24 -12.83
C ASP A 492 -26.48 5.05 -13.60
N MET A 493 -26.67 5.81 -14.66
CA MET A 493 -27.78 5.67 -15.59
C MET A 493 -27.25 5.39 -16.99
N THR A 494 -27.82 4.39 -17.65
CA THR A 494 -27.54 4.08 -19.04
C THR A 494 -28.77 4.43 -19.89
N LEU A 495 -28.61 5.44 -20.74
CA LEU A 495 -29.61 5.91 -21.68
C LEU A 495 -29.54 5.09 -22.98
N PRO A 496 -30.66 4.73 -23.60
CA PRO A 496 -30.70 4.14 -24.95
C PRO A 496 -29.99 5.01 -26.01
N GLU A 497 -29.51 4.38 -27.05
CA GLU A 497 -28.87 5.08 -28.16
C GLU A 497 -29.79 6.16 -28.76
N GLY A 498 -29.28 7.38 -28.89
CA GLY A 498 -30.02 8.55 -29.41
C GLY A 498 -30.94 9.21 -28.37
N MET A 499 -30.98 8.76 -27.12
CA MET A 499 -31.62 9.46 -26.02
C MET A 499 -30.60 10.39 -25.34
N THR A 500 -31.09 11.56 -24.91
CA THR A 500 -30.32 12.52 -24.08
C THR A 500 -31.10 12.84 -22.81
N ALA A 501 -30.42 13.12 -21.72
CA ALA A 501 -31.00 13.56 -20.46
C ALA A 501 -30.51 14.98 -20.13
N SER A 502 -31.41 15.82 -19.60
CA SER A 502 -31.13 17.22 -19.23
C SER A 502 -31.96 17.64 -18.02
N ASP A 503 -31.68 18.84 -17.52
CA ASP A 503 -32.45 19.49 -16.43
C ASP A 503 -32.57 18.63 -15.16
N PHE A 504 -31.48 18.00 -14.79
CA PHE A 504 -31.43 17.24 -13.54
C PHE A 504 -31.61 18.18 -12.34
N ALA A 505 -32.52 17.83 -11.47
CA ALA A 505 -32.80 18.61 -10.27
C ALA A 505 -33.15 17.70 -9.08
N LEU A 506 -32.59 17.99 -7.92
CA LEU A 506 -33.01 17.40 -6.66
C LEU A 506 -34.38 17.97 -6.27
N THR A 507 -35.23 17.12 -5.71
CA THR A 507 -36.54 17.55 -5.19
C THR A 507 -36.39 18.21 -3.81
N ASP A 508 -37.46 18.77 -3.28
CA ASP A 508 -37.49 19.38 -1.93
C ASP A 508 -37.04 18.41 -0.84
N ARG A 509 -37.20 17.11 -1.07
CA ARG A 509 -36.73 16.05 -0.17
C ARG A 509 -35.20 15.97 -0.07
N ALA A 510 -34.52 16.16 -1.18
CA ALA A 510 -33.07 16.08 -1.28
C ALA A 510 -32.41 17.46 -1.49
N ALA A 511 -33.16 18.57 -1.32
CA ALA A 511 -32.69 19.91 -1.65
C ALA A 511 -31.49 20.41 -0.83
N ASP A 512 -31.21 19.78 0.31
CA ASP A 512 -30.04 20.11 1.13
C ASP A 512 -28.74 19.45 0.63
N LEU A 513 -28.80 18.54 -0.36
CA LEU A 513 -27.66 17.93 -1.01
C LEU A 513 -27.18 18.74 -2.23
N GLY A 514 -25.91 18.71 -2.52
CA GLY A 514 -25.34 19.20 -3.78
C GLY A 514 -25.41 18.10 -4.85
N LEU A 515 -25.89 18.44 -6.05
CA LEU A 515 -25.96 17.53 -7.19
C LEU A 515 -24.76 17.74 -8.12
N VAL A 516 -24.05 16.67 -8.43
CA VAL A 516 -22.96 16.66 -9.41
C VAL A 516 -23.24 15.55 -10.43
N LEU A 517 -23.01 15.87 -11.70
CA LEU A 517 -23.28 14.98 -12.82
C LEU A 517 -22.03 14.82 -13.66
N LYS A 518 -21.81 13.62 -14.16
CA LYS A 518 -20.73 13.32 -15.11
C LYS A 518 -21.28 12.53 -16.30
N ASP A 519 -21.15 13.09 -17.50
CA ASP A 519 -21.34 12.32 -18.73
C ASP A 519 -20.12 11.42 -18.94
N ARG A 520 -20.36 10.12 -18.98
CA ARG A 520 -19.34 9.07 -19.15
C ARG A 520 -19.19 8.63 -20.61
N GLY A 521 -19.93 9.24 -21.52
CA GLY A 521 -20.02 8.82 -22.93
C GLY A 521 -20.91 7.58 -23.12
N ASN A 522 -21.20 7.26 -24.39
CA ASN A 522 -22.02 6.11 -24.78
C ASN A 522 -23.39 6.02 -24.05
N GLY A 523 -24.01 7.17 -23.79
CA GLY A 523 -25.29 7.27 -23.09
C GLY A 523 -25.24 7.02 -21.58
N LYS A 524 -24.06 6.94 -20.98
CA LYS A 524 -23.91 6.73 -19.53
C LYS A 524 -23.77 8.07 -18.81
N VAL A 525 -24.56 8.24 -17.73
CA VAL A 525 -24.51 9.43 -16.87
C VAL A 525 -24.34 8.95 -15.43
N ARG A 526 -23.30 9.43 -14.75
CA ARG A 526 -23.14 9.24 -13.32
C ARG A 526 -23.75 10.41 -12.55
N VAL A 527 -24.53 10.08 -11.54
CA VAL A 527 -25.17 11.02 -10.64
C VAL A 527 -24.56 10.85 -9.26
N LEU A 528 -24.11 11.96 -8.68
CA LEU A 528 -23.63 12.02 -7.29
C LEU A 528 -24.38 13.14 -6.58
N ALA A 529 -25.03 12.83 -5.47
CA ALA A 529 -25.67 13.81 -4.60
C ALA A 529 -25.15 13.64 -3.17
N TYR A 530 -24.54 14.68 -2.62
CA TYR A 530 -23.96 14.65 -1.28
C TYR A 530 -23.92 16.04 -0.66
N THR A 531 -23.67 16.10 0.64
CA THR A 531 -23.45 17.36 1.34
C THR A 531 -22.31 17.23 2.36
N PRO A 532 -21.35 18.14 2.37
CA PRO A 532 -20.28 18.15 3.37
C PRO A 532 -20.78 18.47 4.78
N ASN A 533 -22.01 18.96 4.93
CA ASN A 533 -22.63 19.27 6.22
C ASN A 533 -23.48 18.12 6.78
N LEU A 534 -23.44 16.94 6.18
CA LEU A 534 -24.16 15.72 6.58
C LEU A 534 -25.69 15.93 6.75
N LYS A 535 -26.28 16.77 5.93
CA LYS A 535 -27.74 16.89 5.86
C LYS A 535 -28.35 15.63 5.26
N THR A 536 -29.52 15.24 5.72
CA THR A 536 -30.19 14.02 5.27
C THR A 536 -31.30 14.30 4.28
N ILE A 537 -31.59 13.25 3.47
CA ILE A 537 -32.78 13.24 2.63
C ILE A 537 -34.00 13.20 3.52
N LYS A 538 -34.93 14.15 3.34
CA LYS A 538 -36.11 14.35 4.20
C LYS A 538 -37.22 13.34 3.91
N GLY A 539 -37.88 12.86 4.92
CA GLY A 539 -39.01 11.92 4.80
C GLY A 539 -38.55 10.51 4.45
N ASN A 540 -39.50 9.59 4.32
CA ASN A 540 -39.24 8.16 4.19
C ASN A 540 -39.61 7.59 2.82
N ASP A 541 -40.36 8.34 2.00
CA ASP A 541 -40.83 7.91 0.67
C ASP A 541 -40.98 9.09 -0.29
N GLY A 542 -40.93 8.81 -1.60
CA GLY A 542 -41.22 9.73 -2.69
C GLY A 542 -39.99 10.24 -3.44
N ALA A 543 -40.20 11.20 -4.30
CA ALA A 543 -39.25 11.71 -5.27
C ALA A 543 -37.99 12.33 -4.63
N VAL A 544 -36.82 12.00 -5.12
CA VAL A 544 -35.53 12.59 -4.71
C VAL A 544 -34.81 13.28 -5.85
N LEU A 545 -34.99 12.82 -7.10
CA LEU A 545 -34.35 13.38 -8.30
C LEU A 545 -35.35 13.42 -9.45
N THR A 546 -35.28 14.48 -10.25
CA THR A 546 -36.01 14.59 -11.52
C THR A 546 -35.09 14.99 -12.64
N PHE A 547 -35.39 14.58 -13.89
CA PHE A 547 -34.70 15.03 -15.09
C PHE A 547 -35.59 14.90 -16.33
N ASN A 548 -35.21 15.57 -17.39
CA ASN A 548 -35.92 15.51 -18.67
C ASN A 548 -35.13 14.66 -19.67
N VAL A 549 -35.87 13.98 -20.56
CA VAL A 549 -35.27 13.19 -21.65
C VAL A 549 -35.78 13.68 -23.02
N ALA A 550 -34.91 13.53 -24.03
CA ALA A 550 -35.22 13.86 -25.43
C ALA A 550 -34.57 12.85 -26.38
N GLY A 551 -35.04 12.81 -27.62
CA GLY A 551 -34.53 11.89 -28.66
C GLY A 551 -35.30 10.57 -28.70
N THR A 552 -34.62 9.48 -29.06
CA THR A 552 -35.19 8.15 -29.18
C THR A 552 -35.66 7.64 -27.80
N MET A 553 -36.92 7.21 -27.69
CA MET A 553 -37.43 6.67 -26.42
C MET A 553 -37.11 5.18 -26.31
N GLY A 554 -36.65 4.78 -25.15
CA GLY A 554 -36.34 3.40 -24.77
C GLY A 554 -36.11 3.30 -23.30
N ASP A 555 -35.96 2.11 -22.75
CA ASP A 555 -35.84 1.88 -21.31
C ASP A 555 -34.49 2.41 -20.79
N ILE A 556 -34.53 3.15 -19.67
CA ILE A 556 -33.35 3.66 -18.98
C ILE A 556 -32.97 2.68 -17.87
N MET A 557 -31.76 2.17 -17.92
CA MET A 557 -31.21 1.34 -16.85
C MET A 557 -30.57 2.20 -15.79
N VAL A 558 -30.87 1.94 -14.52
CA VAL A 558 -30.25 2.58 -13.35
C VAL A 558 -29.58 1.50 -12.53
N ASP A 559 -28.29 1.61 -12.39
CA ASP A 559 -27.45 0.60 -11.72
C ASP A 559 -26.43 1.27 -10.78
N ARG A 560 -25.66 0.44 -10.07
CA ARG A 560 -24.58 0.89 -9.18
C ARG A 560 -25.06 1.93 -8.17
N ILE A 561 -26.22 1.67 -7.59
CA ILE A 561 -26.85 2.58 -6.64
C ILE A 561 -26.27 2.35 -5.26
N GLU A 562 -25.65 3.40 -4.72
CA GLU A 562 -25.10 3.43 -3.38
C GLU A 562 -25.68 4.61 -2.60
N MET A 563 -26.14 4.33 -1.39
CA MET A 563 -26.62 5.31 -0.44
C MET A 563 -25.71 5.29 0.79
N VAL A 564 -25.42 6.44 1.39
CA VAL A 564 -24.61 6.53 2.60
C VAL A 564 -25.43 7.16 3.73
N ASN A 565 -25.50 6.45 4.85
CA ASN A 565 -26.23 6.91 6.03
C ASN A 565 -25.41 7.92 6.88
N LEU A 566 -26.02 8.45 7.94
CA LEU A 566 -25.37 9.38 8.86
C LEU A 566 -24.12 8.80 9.55
N ASP A 567 -24.03 7.48 9.72
CA ASP A 567 -22.86 6.82 10.31
C ASP A 567 -21.72 6.61 9.31
N GLY A 568 -21.89 7.02 8.04
CA GLY A 568 -20.92 6.84 6.97
C GLY A 568 -20.92 5.43 6.38
N LYS A 569 -21.93 4.59 6.71
CA LYS A 569 -22.05 3.24 6.16
C LYS A 569 -22.73 3.28 4.80
N ALA A 570 -22.08 2.67 3.82
CA ALA A 570 -22.61 2.44 2.49
C ALA A 570 -23.67 1.33 2.50
N VAL A 571 -24.75 1.56 1.81
CA VAL A 571 -25.85 0.61 1.57
C VAL A 571 -26.09 0.53 0.06
N ARG A 572 -26.04 -0.66 -0.50
CA ARG A 572 -26.34 -0.87 -1.91
C ARG A 572 -27.83 -1.08 -2.11
N ILE A 573 -28.41 -0.32 -3.03
CA ILE A 573 -29.79 -0.49 -3.51
C ILE A 573 -29.76 -1.31 -4.80
N GLY A 574 -30.78 -2.13 -5.00
CA GLY A 574 -30.90 -2.96 -6.21
C GLY A 574 -31.09 -2.13 -7.48
N ASP A 575 -30.53 -2.59 -8.57
CA ASP A 575 -30.65 -1.97 -9.89
C ASP A 575 -32.10 -2.03 -10.38
N PHE A 576 -32.53 -1.04 -11.18
CA PHE A 576 -33.88 -1.01 -11.76
C PHE A 576 -33.90 -0.41 -13.15
N THR A 577 -35.00 -0.64 -13.86
CA THR A 577 -35.20 -0.11 -15.21
C THR A 577 -36.41 0.82 -15.24
N ILE A 578 -36.28 1.95 -15.91
CA ILE A 578 -37.37 2.91 -16.13
C ILE A 578 -37.92 2.70 -17.55
N ALA A 579 -39.12 2.17 -17.64
CA ALA A 579 -39.79 2.00 -18.91
C ALA A 579 -40.32 3.35 -19.46
N MET A 580 -39.84 3.75 -20.64
CA MET A 580 -40.23 4.99 -21.31
C MET A 580 -41.39 4.80 -22.32
N GLY A 581 -41.87 3.57 -22.46
CA GLY A 581 -42.91 3.21 -23.42
C GLY A 581 -44.26 2.91 -22.76
N ASN A 582 -45.24 3.75 -23.05
CA ASN A 582 -46.68 3.63 -22.73
C ASN A 582 -47.07 3.46 -21.24
N PRO A 583 -47.87 4.33 -20.65
CA PRO A 583 -48.16 4.38 -19.21
C PRO A 583 -49.09 3.25 -18.69
N THR A 584 -49.06 2.08 -19.28
CA THR A 584 -49.88 0.93 -18.87
C THR A 584 -49.12 -0.14 -18.06
N ALA A 585 -47.81 -0.01 -17.86
CA ALA A 585 -47.07 -0.93 -16.98
C ALA A 585 -46.91 -0.30 -15.59
N VAL A 586 -47.64 -0.80 -14.61
CA VAL A 586 -47.32 -0.63 -13.18
C VAL A 586 -46.03 -1.44 -12.97
N ASN A 587 -44.90 -0.75 -12.87
CA ASN A 587 -43.61 -1.39 -12.65
C ASN A 587 -43.61 -2.10 -11.28
N GLU A 588 -43.23 -3.36 -11.32
CA GLU A 588 -43.07 -4.23 -10.15
C GLU A 588 -42.05 -3.64 -9.18
N MET A 589 -42.52 -2.94 -8.18
CA MET A 589 -41.72 -2.63 -6.99
C MET A 589 -41.78 -3.82 -6.05
N ASN A 590 -40.97 -4.82 -6.29
CA ASN A 590 -40.53 -5.81 -5.29
C ASN A 590 -39.94 -7.03 -5.99
N ALA A 591 -38.66 -7.19 -5.98
CA ALA A 591 -38.01 -8.44 -6.36
C ALA A 591 -38.58 -9.59 -5.52
N GLY A 592 -39.43 -10.43 -6.12
CA GLY A 592 -40.02 -11.61 -5.49
C GLY A 592 -41.53 -11.60 -5.25
N LYS A 593 -42.25 -10.48 -5.53
CA LYS A 593 -43.71 -10.45 -5.37
C LYS A 593 -44.43 -10.52 -6.72
N THR A 594 -45.27 -11.51 -6.91
CA THR A 594 -46.07 -11.65 -8.14
C THR A 594 -47.40 -10.89 -7.97
N ILE A 595 -47.79 -10.08 -8.97
CA ILE A 595 -49.07 -9.38 -8.98
C ILE A 595 -50.20 -10.40 -9.15
N VAL A 596 -51.17 -10.36 -8.24
CA VAL A 596 -52.38 -11.18 -8.29
C VAL A 596 -53.51 -10.47 -9.03
N SER A 597 -53.66 -9.15 -8.79
CA SER A 597 -54.67 -8.36 -9.48
C SER A 597 -54.35 -6.88 -9.51
N VAL A 598 -54.80 -6.20 -10.56
CA VAL A 598 -54.76 -4.73 -10.71
C VAL A 598 -56.19 -4.27 -10.93
N ASN A 599 -56.67 -3.35 -10.06
CA ASN A 599 -58.02 -2.82 -10.17
C ASN A 599 -57.92 -1.30 -10.33
N TYR A 600 -58.76 -0.76 -11.20
CA TYR A 600 -58.81 0.66 -11.51
C TYR A 600 -60.10 1.26 -10.90
N PHE A 601 -60.00 2.45 -10.34
CA PHE A 601 -61.11 3.16 -9.75
C PHE A 601 -61.11 4.66 -10.19
N ASN A 602 -62.29 5.18 -10.46
CA ASN A 602 -62.44 6.62 -10.69
C ASN A 602 -62.42 7.36 -9.34
N LEU A 603 -62.43 8.71 -9.36
CA LEU A 603 -62.44 9.55 -8.14
C LEU A 603 -63.69 9.35 -7.28
N ALA A 604 -64.80 8.80 -7.82
CA ALA A 604 -66.01 8.45 -7.08
C ALA A 604 -65.93 7.06 -6.42
N GLY A 605 -64.80 6.35 -6.56
CA GLY A 605 -64.58 4.99 -5.99
C GLY A 605 -65.22 3.88 -6.77
N GLN A 606 -65.72 4.09 -7.98
CA GLN A 606 -66.29 3.05 -8.86
C GLN A 606 -65.19 2.33 -9.58
N GLN A 607 -65.22 0.99 -9.57
CA GLN A 607 -64.28 0.15 -10.27
C GLN A 607 -64.46 0.23 -11.80
N MET A 608 -63.37 0.29 -12.51
CA MET A 608 -63.33 0.36 -13.99
C MET A 608 -62.51 -0.77 -14.53
N ASN A 609 -62.77 -1.15 -15.78
CA ASN A 609 -62.01 -2.22 -16.43
C ASN A 609 -60.64 -1.76 -16.97
N GLU A 610 -60.48 -0.47 -17.22
CA GLU A 610 -59.27 0.18 -17.73
C GLU A 610 -59.19 1.65 -17.27
N PRO A 611 -58.00 2.30 -17.27
CA PRO A 611 -57.85 3.70 -16.90
C PRO A 611 -58.63 4.62 -17.87
N ALA A 612 -59.47 5.49 -17.30
CA ALA A 612 -60.21 6.49 -18.08
C ALA A 612 -59.41 7.81 -18.18
N THR A 613 -59.91 8.71 -19.08
CA THR A 613 -59.37 10.07 -19.19
C THR A 613 -59.62 10.83 -17.88
N GLY A 614 -58.57 11.43 -17.32
CA GLY A 614 -58.59 12.08 -16.02
C GLY A 614 -57.82 11.26 -14.97
N VAL A 615 -58.20 11.45 -13.69
CA VAL A 615 -57.52 10.81 -12.55
C VAL A 615 -58.12 9.41 -12.30
N THR A 616 -57.28 8.37 -12.40
CA THR A 616 -57.61 6.97 -12.06
C THR A 616 -56.75 6.51 -10.89
N LEU A 617 -57.40 5.92 -9.85
CA LEU A 617 -56.69 5.24 -8.77
C LEU A 617 -56.49 3.77 -9.18
N VAL A 618 -55.29 3.29 -8.98
CA VAL A 618 -54.89 1.92 -9.30
C VAL A 618 -54.54 1.21 -8.02
N ILE A 619 -55.23 0.11 -7.71
CA ILE A 619 -54.92 -0.77 -6.58
C ILE A 619 -54.34 -2.05 -7.10
N THR A 620 -53.05 -2.31 -6.79
CA THR A 620 -52.36 -3.54 -7.12
C THR A 620 -52.28 -4.43 -5.91
N THR A 621 -52.70 -5.70 -6.04
CA THR A 621 -52.62 -6.69 -4.98
C THR A 621 -51.56 -7.75 -5.36
N TYR A 622 -50.70 -8.11 -4.42
CA TYR A 622 -49.62 -9.07 -4.59
C TYR A 622 -49.95 -10.43 -3.95
N THR A 623 -49.16 -11.45 -4.28
CA THR A 623 -49.29 -12.82 -3.76
C THR A 623 -49.17 -12.93 -2.25
N ASP A 624 -48.50 -12.01 -1.59
CA ASP A 624 -48.36 -11.93 -0.13
C ASP A 624 -49.52 -11.20 0.57
N GLY A 625 -50.54 -10.79 -0.20
CA GLY A 625 -51.74 -10.09 0.32
C GLY A 625 -51.50 -8.57 0.51
N THR A 626 -50.28 -8.06 0.28
CA THR A 626 -50.05 -6.62 0.34
C THR A 626 -50.71 -5.90 -0.84
N ARG A 627 -51.11 -4.62 -0.63
CA ARG A 627 -51.76 -3.78 -1.64
C ARG A 627 -51.01 -2.46 -1.75
N THR A 628 -50.77 -2.04 -2.99
CA THR A 628 -50.27 -0.70 -3.28
C THR A 628 -51.36 0.12 -3.97
N THR A 629 -51.42 1.41 -3.69
CA THR A 629 -52.34 2.34 -4.37
C THR A 629 -51.51 3.38 -5.09
N SER A 630 -51.75 3.51 -6.39
CA SER A 630 -51.12 4.54 -7.23
C SER A 630 -52.17 5.37 -7.95
N LYS A 631 -51.78 6.56 -8.44
CA LYS A 631 -52.66 7.48 -9.16
C LYS A 631 -52.15 7.58 -10.59
N ILE A 632 -53.02 7.33 -11.54
CA ILE A 632 -52.75 7.57 -12.95
C ILE A 632 -53.58 8.78 -13.42
N ILE A 633 -52.95 9.68 -14.19
CA ILE A 633 -53.63 10.80 -14.86
C ILE A 633 -53.46 10.55 -16.36
N LYS A 634 -54.58 10.33 -17.05
CA LYS A 634 -54.63 10.11 -18.52
C LYS A 634 -55.11 11.35 -19.26
#